data_c7971cb64470c9fb6a0af83fab20d828
#
_entry.id   c7971cb64470c9fb6a0af83fab20d828
#
_cell.length_a   1.000
_cell.length_b   1.000
_cell.length_c   1.000
_cell.angle_alpha   90.00
_cell.angle_beta   90.00
_cell.angle_gamma   90.00
#
_symmetry.space_group_name_H-M   'P 1'
#
loop_
_entity.id
_entity.type
_entity.pdbx_description
1 polymer ?
#
loop_
_entity_poly.entity_id
_entity_poly.type
_entity_poly.pdbx_seq_one_letter_code
_entity_poly.pdbx_strand_id
1 'polypeptide(L)'
;TLSKFVNWHDRNTCIIFADGAGAAVYGEVEQGYGMLSFDLGADGSGATTIEIPGGGSKHPADQESIDNHMHCLHMNGKETFRFAVKAMGSTVMKSLERAGLQKEDIDYLIPHQANIRIIESAAKRLHLPMDKVFVNIEKYGNASAASIPIAMAEAYQSGKLKKGEIIALSGFGAGLTWASCIMKWAKED
;
A
#
# COMPACT_ATOMS: atom_id res chain seq x y z
N THR A 1 13.61 -2.05 4.96
CA THR A 1 14.58 -3.10 4.52
C THR A 1 14.03 -4.46 4.87
N LEU A 2 13.17 -5.01 3.99
CA LEU A 2 12.50 -6.30 4.20
C LEU A 2 13.43 -7.49 3.91
N SER A 3 14.45 -7.32 3.08
CA SER A 3 15.41 -8.37 2.74
C SER A 3 16.08 -9.04 3.95
N LYS A 4 16.13 -8.31 5.09
CA LYS A 4 16.64 -8.83 6.37
C LYS A 4 15.69 -9.78 7.10
N PHE A 5 14.42 -9.74 6.76
CA PHE A 5 13.34 -10.50 7.42
C PHE A 5 12.70 -11.52 6.49
N VAL A 6 13.16 -11.63 5.26
CA VAL A 6 12.66 -12.62 4.29
C VAL A 6 13.37 -13.95 4.52
N ASN A 7 12.60 -15.04 4.55
CA ASN A 7 13.17 -16.38 4.47
C ASN A 7 13.52 -16.68 3.00
N TRP A 8 14.80 -16.66 2.66
CA TRP A 8 15.29 -16.88 1.30
C TRP A 8 15.08 -18.32 0.78
N HIS A 9 14.71 -19.25 1.64
CA HIS A 9 14.31 -20.62 1.28
C HIS A 9 12.80 -20.75 1.00
N ASP A 10 11.98 -19.76 1.38
CA ASP A 10 10.55 -19.74 1.09
C ASP A 10 10.25 -18.87 -0.15
N ARG A 11 10.03 -19.53 -1.28
CA ARG A 11 9.70 -18.86 -2.55
C ARG A 11 8.38 -18.12 -2.54
N ASN A 12 7.46 -18.37 -1.59
CA ASN A 12 6.20 -17.65 -1.51
C ASN A 12 6.37 -16.24 -1.00
N THR A 13 7.47 -15.96 -0.31
CA THR A 13 7.78 -14.64 0.27
C THR A 13 8.98 -13.98 -0.39
N CYS A 14 10.09 -14.72 -0.62
CA CYS A 14 11.34 -14.11 -1.09
C CYS A 14 11.26 -13.48 -2.49
N ILE A 15 10.35 -13.92 -3.35
CA ILE A 15 10.15 -13.36 -4.69
C ILE A 15 9.26 -12.11 -4.73
N ILE A 16 8.65 -11.75 -3.60
CA ILE A 16 7.66 -10.66 -3.54
C ILE A 16 8.28 -9.40 -2.97
N PHE A 17 8.92 -9.52 -1.81
CA PHE A 17 9.36 -8.39 -1.01
C PHE A 17 10.68 -7.79 -1.50
N ALA A 18 10.77 -6.47 -1.40
CA ALA A 18 11.93 -5.70 -1.80
C ALA A 18 12.26 -4.63 -0.75
N ASP A 19 13.44 -4.05 -0.88
CA ASP A 19 13.89 -2.94 -0.06
C ASP A 19 13.63 -1.61 -0.76
N GLY A 20 13.27 -0.60 0.02
CA GLY A 20 13.05 0.74 -0.48
C GLY A 20 12.85 1.73 0.65
N ALA A 21 13.02 3.00 0.34
CA ALA A 21 12.72 4.11 1.22
C ALA A 21 12.02 5.23 0.43
N GLY A 22 11.09 5.90 1.06
CA GLY A 22 10.44 7.08 0.54
C GLY A 22 10.21 8.08 1.65
N ALA A 23 10.28 9.37 1.31
CA ALA A 23 10.05 10.47 2.22
C ALA A 23 9.16 11.52 1.57
N ALA A 24 8.34 12.19 2.36
CA ALA A 24 7.51 13.30 1.92
C ALA A 24 7.61 14.45 2.92
N VAL A 25 7.64 15.67 2.40
CA VAL A 25 7.55 16.87 3.19
C VAL A 25 6.12 17.38 3.11
N TYR A 26 5.48 17.52 4.26
CA TYR A 26 4.14 18.13 4.37
C TYR A 26 4.28 19.61 4.70
N GLY A 27 3.46 20.42 4.05
CA GLY A 27 3.42 21.86 4.25
C GLY A 27 2.01 22.40 4.08
N GLU A 28 1.83 23.66 4.41
CA GLU A 28 0.56 24.36 4.18
C GLU A 28 0.31 24.52 2.68
N VAL A 29 -0.94 24.42 2.30
CA VAL A 29 -1.41 24.62 0.92
C VAL A 29 -2.64 25.52 0.92
N GLU A 30 -3.00 26.06 -0.23
CA GLU A 30 -4.21 26.86 -0.42
C GLU A 30 -5.46 26.06 0.00
N GLN A 31 -6.46 26.76 0.50
CA GLN A 31 -7.72 26.14 0.89
C GLN A 31 -8.35 25.35 -0.28
N GLY A 32 -8.78 24.12 0.00
CA GLY A 32 -9.34 23.20 -0.99
C GLY A 32 -8.33 22.32 -1.69
N TYR A 33 -7.04 22.47 -1.38
CA TYR A 33 -5.96 21.56 -1.81
C TYR A 33 -5.46 20.70 -0.66
N GLY A 34 -4.57 19.78 -0.97
CA GLY A 34 -3.97 18.85 -0.01
C GLY A 34 -4.88 17.67 0.33
N MET A 35 -4.77 17.16 1.53
CA MET A 35 -5.52 15.99 2.00
C MET A 35 -6.99 16.37 2.26
N LEU A 36 -7.92 15.79 1.48
CA LEU A 36 -9.35 16.06 1.58
C LEU A 36 -10.03 15.11 2.57
N SER A 37 -9.65 13.84 2.56
CA SER A 37 -10.22 12.82 3.44
C SER A 37 -9.33 11.60 3.53
N PHE A 38 -9.60 10.74 4.51
CA PHE A 38 -8.96 9.43 4.66
C PHE A 38 -9.90 8.40 5.30
N ASP A 39 -9.60 7.12 5.07
CA ASP A 39 -10.19 5.99 5.77
C ASP A 39 -9.08 5.10 6.31
N LEU A 40 -9.18 4.74 7.59
CA LEU A 40 -8.24 3.87 8.27
C LEU A 40 -9.02 2.72 8.92
N GLY A 41 -8.46 1.54 8.91
CA GLY A 41 -9.07 0.42 9.58
C GLY A 41 -8.09 -0.70 9.91
N ALA A 42 -8.51 -1.55 10.84
CA ALA A 42 -7.77 -2.72 11.27
C ALA A 42 -8.72 -3.88 11.61
N ASP A 43 -8.24 -5.10 11.41
CA ASP A 43 -8.90 -6.34 11.82
C ASP A 43 -7.86 -7.29 12.42
N GLY A 44 -7.81 -7.34 13.74
CA GLY A 44 -6.88 -8.18 14.49
C GLY A 44 -7.18 -9.68 14.39
N SER A 45 -8.36 -10.08 13.92
CA SER A 45 -8.67 -11.50 13.71
C SER A 45 -7.79 -12.14 12.61
N GLY A 46 -7.24 -11.32 11.71
CA GLY A 46 -6.31 -11.72 10.67
C GLY A 46 -4.83 -11.58 11.03
N ALA A 47 -4.46 -11.41 12.29
CA ALA A 47 -3.07 -11.09 12.71
C ALA A 47 -2.02 -12.09 12.19
N THR A 48 -2.37 -13.37 12.12
CA THR A 48 -1.45 -14.43 11.65
C THR A 48 -1.38 -14.56 10.12
N THR A 49 -2.14 -13.74 9.39
CA THR A 49 -2.12 -13.80 7.91
C THR A 49 -0.81 -13.26 7.33
N ILE A 50 -0.24 -12.23 7.96
CA ILE A 50 1.09 -11.69 7.68
C ILE A 50 1.72 -11.33 9.02
N GLU A 51 2.78 -12.02 9.41
CA GLU A 51 3.43 -11.79 10.70
C GLU A 51 4.93 -12.14 10.69
N ILE A 52 5.65 -11.65 11.68
CA ILE A 52 6.94 -12.16 12.11
C ILE A 52 6.71 -12.75 13.50
N PRO A 53 6.58 -14.09 13.64
CA PRO A 53 6.10 -14.69 14.88
C PRO A 53 7.08 -14.64 16.05
N GLY A 54 8.38 -14.58 15.77
CA GLY A 54 9.44 -14.60 16.79
C GLY A 54 10.13 -13.25 17.02
N GLY A 55 10.86 -13.15 18.12
CA GLY A 55 11.62 -11.94 18.49
C GLY A 55 10.84 -10.94 19.34
N GLY A 56 9.55 -11.18 19.60
CA GLY A 56 8.72 -10.37 20.50
C GLY A 56 8.52 -11.03 21.87
N SER A 57 7.73 -10.38 22.74
CA SER A 57 7.46 -10.87 24.10
C SER A 57 6.71 -12.20 24.16
N LYS A 58 5.91 -12.52 23.14
CA LYS A 58 5.17 -13.79 23.03
C LYS A 58 6.11 -14.97 22.75
N HIS A 59 7.06 -14.76 21.86
CA HIS A 59 8.09 -15.74 21.47
C HIS A 59 9.43 -15.02 21.44
N PRO A 60 10.12 -14.88 22.59
CA PRO A 60 11.46 -14.27 22.67
C PRO A 60 12.44 -15.01 21.75
N ALA A 61 13.46 -14.29 21.30
CA ALA A 61 14.48 -14.87 20.44
C ALA A 61 15.31 -15.91 21.24
N ASP A 62 15.31 -17.15 20.76
CA ASP A 62 16.10 -18.26 21.26
C ASP A 62 16.55 -19.15 20.08
N GLN A 63 17.30 -20.22 20.36
CA GLN A 63 17.80 -21.09 19.31
C GLN A 63 16.65 -21.78 18.53
N GLU A 64 15.58 -22.17 19.22
CA GLU A 64 14.42 -22.82 18.61
C GLU A 64 13.70 -21.87 17.63
N SER A 65 13.52 -20.60 18.02
CA SER A 65 12.89 -19.59 17.16
C SER A 65 13.73 -19.27 15.92
N ILE A 66 15.05 -19.35 16.03
CA ILE A 66 15.98 -19.17 14.90
C ILE A 66 15.90 -20.39 13.97
N ASP A 67 15.98 -21.58 14.50
CA ASP A 67 15.97 -22.83 13.73
C ASP A 67 14.64 -23.02 12.96
N ASN A 68 13.52 -22.54 13.53
CA ASN A 68 12.21 -22.54 12.90
C ASN A 68 11.92 -21.27 12.05
N HIS A 69 12.92 -20.43 11.79
CA HIS A 69 12.79 -19.18 11.01
C HIS A 69 11.68 -18.24 11.50
N MET A 70 11.36 -18.25 12.81
CA MET A 70 10.32 -17.42 13.39
C MET A 70 10.64 -15.92 13.34
N HIS A 71 11.91 -15.56 13.16
CA HIS A 71 12.39 -14.19 12.95
C HIS A 71 12.14 -13.68 11.52
N CYS A 72 11.66 -14.54 10.63
CA CYS A 72 11.32 -14.19 9.25
C CYS A 72 9.85 -13.83 9.09
N LEU A 73 9.54 -13.13 8.00
CA LEU A 73 8.19 -12.79 7.61
C LEU A 73 7.47 -14.04 7.07
N HIS A 74 6.35 -14.37 7.67
CA HIS A 74 5.43 -15.42 7.25
C HIS A 74 4.19 -14.79 6.63
N MET A 75 3.70 -15.35 5.52
CA MET A 75 2.52 -14.82 4.83
C MET A 75 1.66 -15.94 4.25
N ASN A 76 0.37 -15.92 4.57
CA ASN A 76 -0.64 -16.69 3.85
C ASN A 76 -1.06 -15.91 2.60
N GLY A 77 -0.43 -16.18 1.46
CA GLY A 77 -0.65 -15.43 0.22
C GLY A 77 -2.11 -15.47 -0.28
N LYS A 78 -2.84 -16.57 -0.06
CA LYS A 78 -4.24 -16.71 -0.51
C LYS A 78 -5.18 -15.82 0.33
N GLU A 79 -5.01 -15.79 1.63
CA GLU A 79 -5.81 -14.96 2.53
C GLU A 79 -5.46 -13.48 2.37
N THR A 80 -4.16 -13.17 2.27
CA THR A 80 -3.66 -11.83 1.96
C THR A 80 -4.29 -11.30 0.69
N PHE A 81 -4.30 -12.08 -0.38
CA PHE A 81 -4.89 -11.68 -1.66
C PHE A 81 -6.40 -11.38 -1.54
N ARG A 82 -7.16 -12.27 -0.89
CA ARG A 82 -8.62 -12.07 -0.70
C ARG A 82 -8.92 -10.78 0.08
N PHE A 83 -8.15 -10.55 1.13
CA PHE A 83 -8.28 -9.36 1.95
C PHE A 83 -7.94 -8.09 1.15
N ALA A 84 -6.80 -8.09 0.48
CA ALA A 84 -6.30 -6.96 -0.28
C ALA A 84 -7.26 -6.50 -1.39
N VAL A 85 -7.77 -7.44 -2.18
CA VAL A 85 -8.76 -7.18 -3.25
C VAL A 85 -10.02 -6.52 -2.70
N LYS A 86 -10.46 -6.92 -1.50
CA LYS A 86 -11.62 -6.31 -0.84
C LYS A 86 -11.27 -4.94 -0.27
N ALA A 87 -10.15 -4.85 0.45
CA ALA A 87 -9.79 -3.67 1.24
C ALA A 87 -9.46 -2.46 0.35
N MET A 88 -8.56 -2.61 -0.64
CA MET A 88 -8.04 -1.48 -1.42
C MET A 88 -9.13 -0.66 -2.09
N GLY A 89 -10.05 -1.28 -2.82
CA GLY A 89 -11.11 -0.53 -3.49
C GLY A 89 -12.17 -0.01 -2.53
N SER A 90 -12.51 -0.76 -1.45
CA SER A 90 -13.56 -0.33 -0.51
C SER A 90 -13.14 0.84 0.38
N THR A 91 -11.88 0.90 0.78
CA THR A 91 -11.37 2.03 1.59
C THR A 91 -11.35 3.33 0.77
N VAL A 92 -10.96 3.27 -0.52
CA VAL A 92 -11.03 4.43 -1.43
C VAL A 92 -12.46 4.95 -1.57
N MET A 93 -13.44 4.05 -1.75
CA MET A 93 -14.85 4.46 -1.84
C MET A 93 -15.33 5.20 -0.59
N LYS A 94 -14.93 4.73 0.60
CA LYS A 94 -15.26 5.42 1.86
C LYS A 94 -14.58 6.78 1.99
N SER A 95 -13.33 6.89 1.55
CA SER A 95 -12.63 8.18 1.55
C SER A 95 -13.27 9.17 0.58
N LEU A 96 -13.70 8.72 -0.61
CA LEU A 96 -14.45 9.54 -1.56
C LEU A 96 -15.76 10.05 -0.96
N GLU A 97 -16.54 9.15 -0.35
CA GLU A 97 -17.79 9.51 0.32
C GLU A 97 -17.56 10.61 1.38
N ARG A 98 -16.52 10.47 2.22
CA ARG A 98 -16.15 11.49 3.22
C ARG A 98 -15.70 12.81 2.62
N ALA A 99 -15.11 12.77 1.42
CA ALA A 99 -14.71 13.98 0.68
C ALA A 99 -15.88 14.61 -0.10
N GLY A 100 -17.05 13.96 -0.16
CA GLY A 100 -18.16 14.38 -1.01
C GLY A 100 -17.90 14.20 -2.50
N LEU A 101 -17.00 13.27 -2.86
CA LEU A 101 -16.59 12.98 -4.22
C LEU A 101 -17.09 11.61 -4.69
N GLN A 102 -17.12 11.43 -6.01
CA GLN A 102 -17.46 10.17 -6.67
C GLN A 102 -16.19 9.53 -7.26
N LYS A 103 -16.26 8.25 -7.61
CA LYS A 103 -15.12 7.54 -8.23
C LYS A 103 -14.72 8.12 -9.60
N GLU A 104 -15.65 8.74 -10.29
CA GLU A 104 -15.43 9.44 -11.57
C GLU A 104 -14.57 10.70 -11.43
N ASP A 105 -14.49 11.26 -10.21
CA ASP A 105 -13.66 12.43 -9.89
C ASP A 105 -12.17 12.07 -9.72
N ILE A 106 -11.84 10.77 -9.62
CA ILE A 106 -10.45 10.35 -9.49
C ILE A 106 -9.71 10.56 -10.81
N ASP A 107 -8.69 11.39 -10.78
CA ASP A 107 -7.77 11.56 -11.90
C ASP A 107 -6.67 10.50 -11.89
N TYR A 108 -6.15 10.14 -10.71
CA TYR A 108 -5.07 9.18 -10.58
C TYR A 108 -5.16 8.32 -9.30
N LEU A 109 -4.92 7.02 -9.44
CA LEU A 109 -4.76 6.10 -8.32
C LEU A 109 -3.29 5.72 -8.16
N ILE A 110 -2.74 5.90 -6.97
CA ILE A 110 -1.41 5.43 -6.57
C ILE A 110 -1.58 4.40 -5.45
N PRO A 111 -1.68 3.12 -5.79
CA PRO A 111 -1.88 2.06 -4.80
C PRO A 111 -0.55 1.56 -4.23
N HIS A 112 -0.60 0.91 -3.08
CA HIS A 112 0.49 0.06 -2.60
C HIS A 112 0.87 -0.99 -3.65
N GLN A 113 2.15 -1.09 -3.96
CA GLN A 113 2.70 -1.97 -5.00
C GLN A 113 2.94 -3.38 -4.45
N ALA A 114 1.85 -4.08 -4.08
CA ALA A 114 1.93 -5.42 -3.50
C ALA A 114 1.94 -6.54 -4.53
N ASN A 115 1.04 -6.44 -5.52
CA ASN A 115 0.83 -7.42 -6.59
C ASN A 115 -0.01 -6.81 -7.70
N ILE A 116 0.39 -6.99 -8.96
CA ILE A 116 -0.31 -6.40 -10.10
C ILE A 116 -1.80 -6.78 -10.17
N ARG A 117 -2.15 -8.03 -9.85
CA ARG A 117 -3.55 -8.49 -9.87
C ARG A 117 -4.41 -7.82 -8.80
N ILE A 118 -3.82 -7.46 -7.65
CA ILE A 118 -4.50 -6.70 -6.60
C ILE A 118 -4.77 -5.27 -7.10
N ILE A 119 -3.77 -4.65 -7.73
CA ILE A 119 -3.88 -3.30 -8.31
C ILE A 119 -4.97 -3.26 -9.39
N GLU A 120 -4.95 -4.21 -10.34
CA GLU A 120 -5.97 -4.35 -11.38
C GLU A 120 -7.39 -4.54 -10.80
N SER A 121 -7.50 -5.33 -9.73
CA SER A 121 -8.78 -5.54 -9.04
C SER A 121 -9.29 -4.27 -8.37
N ALA A 122 -8.42 -3.47 -7.76
CA ALA A 122 -8.78 -2.17 -7.19
C ALA A 122 -9.22 -1.19 -8.28
N ALA A 123 -8.47 -1.09 -9.37
CA ALA A 123 -8.81 -0.27 -10.53
C ALA A 123 -10.19 -0.64 -11.11
N LYS A 124 -10.43 -1.93 -11.32
CA LYS A 124 -11.73 -2.44 -11.80
C LYS A 124 -12.88 -2.07 -10.87
N ARG A 125 -12.70 -2.18 -9.55
CA ARG A 125 -13.72 -1.81 -8.57
C ARG A 125 -14.04 -0.32 -8.58
N LEU A 126 -13.04 0.51 -8.83
CA LEU A 126 -13.18 1.96 -8.94
C LEU A 126 -13.60 2.41 -10.34
N HIS A 127 -13.75 1.49 -11.30
CA HIS A 127 -13.99 1.75 -12.71
C HIS A 127 -12.93 2.66 -13.37
N LEU A 128 -11.71 2.59 -12.87
CA LEU A 128 -10.57 3.34 -13.42
C LEU A 128 -9.88 2.52 -14.51
N PRO A 129 -9.60 3.12 -15.66
CA PRO A 129 -8.72 2.52 -16.66
C PRO A 129 -7.26 2.49 -16.13
N MET A 130 -6.46 1.54 -16.58
CA MET A 130 -5.12 1.31 -16.05
C MET A 130 -4.12 2.44 -16.36
N ASP A 131 -4.39 3.28 -17.32
CA ASP A 131 -3.60 4.49 -17.63
C ASP A 131 -3.73 5.59 -16.54
N LYS A 132 -4.81 5.54 -15.76
CA LYS A 132 -5.02 6.34 -14.55
C LYS A 132 -4.53 5.67 -13.26
N VAL A 133 -3.80 4.57 -13.36
CA VAL A 133 -3.24 3.84 -12.20
C VAL A 133 -1.73 3.80 -12.30
N PHE A 134 -1.04 4.30 -11.28
CA PHE A 134 0.42 4.23 -11.28
C PHE A 134 0.89 2.86 -10.86
N VAL A 135 1.69 2.22 -11.70
CA VAL A 135 2.27 0.89 -11.48
C VAL A 135 3.77 0.98 -11.73
N ASN A 136 4.57 0.56 -10.76
CA ASN A 136 6.02 0.43 -10.88
C ASN A 136 6.56 -0.79 -10.10
N ILE A 137 5.69 -1.74 -9.79
CA ILE A 137 6.03 -2.95 -9.04
C ILE A 137 7.08 -3.80 -9.77
N GLU A 138 7.08 -3.81 -11.10
CA GLU A 138 8.05 -4.55 -11.92
C GLU A 138 9.47 -4.02 -11.74
N LYS A 139 9.62 -2.75 -11.36
CA LYS A 139 10.90 -2.09 -11.14
C LYS A 139 11.39 -2.21 -9.71
N TYR A 140 10.49 -2.08 -8.73
CA TYR A 140 10.85 -1.95 -7.32
C TYR A 140 10.37 -3.11 -6.44
N GLY A 141 9.51 -4.00 -6.94
CA GLY A 141 8.88 -5.02 -6.13
C GLY A 141 7.97 -4.44 -5.03
N ASN A 142 7.64 -5.27 -4.04
CA ASN A 142 6.89 -4.84 -2.87
C ASN A 142 7.86 -4.28 -1.81
N ALA A 143 8.11 -2.99 -1.87
CA ALA A 143 8.93 -2.26 -0.89
C ALA A 143 8.13 -1.82 0.36
N SER A 144 7.04 -2.53 0.72
CA SER A 144 6.19 -2.24 1.88
C SER A 144 5.69 -0.78 1.90
N ALA A 145 5.78 -0.10 3.04
CA ALA A 145 5.33 1.29 3.19
C ALA A 145 6.03 2.28 2.24
N ALA A 146 7.24 1.97 1.75
CA ALA A 146 7.96 2.81 0.81
C ALA A 146 7.35 2.81 -0.60
N SER A 147 6.52 1.82 -0.97
CA SER A 147 6.01 1.65 -2.32
C SER A 147 5.14 2.83 -2.80
N ILE A 148 4.27 3.37 -1.95
CA ILE A 148 3.44 4.54 -2.29
C ILE A 148 4.28 5.81 -2.48
N PRO A 149 5.16 6.23 -1.53
CA PRO A 149 5.95 7.44 -1.74
C PRO A 149 6.96 7.31 -2.89
N ILE A 150 7.50 6.13 -3.18
CA ILE A 150 8.31 5.89 -4.40
C ILE A 150 7.47 6.10 -5.65
N ALA A 151 6.26 5.51 -5.69
CA ALA A 151 5.33 5.66 -6.81
C ALA A 151 4.88 7.11 -7.00
N MET A 152 4.60 7.83 -5.92
CA MET A 152 4.28 9.27 -5.96
C MET A 152 5.43 10.10 -6.53
N ALA A 153 6.66 9.83 -6.09
CA ALA A 153 7.84 10.56 -6.58
C ALA A 153 8.04 10.34 -8.07
N GLU A 154 7.94 9.10 -8.57
CA GLU A 154 8.04 8.81 -10.00
C GLU A 154 6.87 9.39 -10.80
N ALA A 155 5.64 9.32 -10.28
CA ALA A 155 4.47 9.91 -10.94
C ALA A 155 4.63 11.42 -11.10
N TYR A 156 5.10 12.10 -10.06
CA TYR A 156 5.40 13.53 -10.11
C TYR A 156 6.54 13.84 -11.10
N GLN A 157 7.68 13.17 -10.99
CA GLN A 157 8.84 13.38 -11.87
C GLN A 157 8.55 13.10 -13.35
N SER A 158 7.59 12.23 -13.64
CA SER A 158 7.14 11.92 -15.00
C SER A 158 6.04 12.86 -15.52
N GLY A 159 5.69 13.92 -14.78
CA GLY A 159 4.65 14.89 -15.15
C GLY A 159 3.22 14.32 -15.15
N LYS A 160 3.01 13.20 -14.45
CA LYS A 160 1.68 12.56 -14.36
C LYS A 160 0.78 13.15 -13.27
N LEU A 161 1.33 13.89 -12.33
CA LEU A 161 0.58 14.56 -11.26
C LEU A 161 0.54 16.06 -11.53
N LYS A 162 -0.65 16.58 -11.83
CA LYS A 162 -0.85 18.00 -12.16
C LYS A 162 -1.65 18.71 -11.08
N LYS A 163 -1.35 19.99 -10.86
CA LYS A 163 -2.08 20.81 -9.89
C LYS A 163 -3.60 20.77 -10.17
N GLY A 164 -4.36 20.50 -9.12
CA GLY A 164 -5.83 20.43 -9.16
C GLY A 164 -6.39 19.02 -9.34
N GLU A 165 -5.58 18.04 -9.72
CA GLU A 165 -6.04 16.65 -9.88
C GLU A 165 -6.39 16.00 -8.53
N ILE A 166 -7.38 15.12 -8.57
CA ILE A 166 -7.81 14.30 -7.44
C ILE A 166 -7.05 12.97 -7.48
N ILE A 167 -6.22 12.76 -6.48
CA ILE A 167 -5.37 11.59 -6.34
C ILE A 167 -5.89 10.71 -5.20
N ALA A 168 -6.08 9.43 -5.49
CA ALA A 168 -6.39 8.43 -4.49
C ALA A 168 -5.13 7.62 -4.14
N LEU A 169 -4.80 7.55 -2.86
CA LEU A 169 -3.79 6.66 -2.31
C LEU A 169 -4.49 5.52 -1.59
N SER A 170 -4.00 4.28 -1.74
CA SER A 170 -4.57 3.14 -1.03
C SER A 170 -3.53 2.08 -0.71
N GLY A 171 -3.58 1.56 0.51
CA GLY A 171 -2.68 0.52 0.98
C GLY A 171 -3.35 -0.44 1.98
N PHE A 172 -2.71 -1.57 2.16
CA PHE A 172 -3.07 -2.58 3.15
C PHE A 172 -1.78 -3.26 3.66
N GLY A 173 -1.88 -3.95 4.78
CA GLY A 173 -0.74 -4.67 5.35
C GLY A 173 -1.12 -5.61 6.47
N ALA A 174 -0.06 -6.07 7.14
CA ALA A 174 -0.17 -6.88 8.35
C ALA A 174 -1.04 -6.20 9.40
N GLY A 175 -1.66 -7.02 10.23
CA GLY A 175 -2.53 -6.52 11.27
C GLY A 175 -3.88 -7.28 11.36
N LEU A 176 -4.71 -7.49 10.37
CA LEU A 176 -4.68 -6.82 9.07
C LEU A 176 -5.02 -5.33 9.21
N THR A 177 -4.40 -4.50 8.39
CA THR A 177 -4.67 -3.06 8.37
C THR A 177 -4.89 -2.56 6.95
N TRP A 178 -5.60 -1.45 6.80
CA TRP A 178 -5.79 -0.75 5.53
C TRP A 178 -5.91 0.75 5.73
N ALA A 179 -5.57 1.47 4.68
CA ALA A 179 -5.69 2.90 4.64
C ALA A 179 -5.96 3.39 3.23
N SER A 180 -6.68 4.51 3.12
CA SER A 180 -6.73 5.31 1.91
C SER A 180 -6.77 6.80 2.24
N CYS A 181 -6.33 7.59 1.29
CA CYS A 181 -6.39 9.04 1.34
C CYS A 181 -6.84 9.58 -0.01
N ILE A 182 -7.75 10.54 -0.01
CA ILE A 182 -8.07 11.35 -1.17
C ILE A 182 -7.42 12.71 -0.98
N MET A 183 -6.66 13.13 -1.97
CA MET A 183 -6.00 14.42 -1.96
C MET A 183 -6.19 15.16 -3.27
N LYS A 184 -6.25 16.50 -3.19
CA LYS A 184 -6.15 17.35 -4.36
C LYS A 184 -4.73 17.86 -4.47
N TRP A 185 -4.08 17.54 -5.59
CA TRP A 185 -2.67 17.84 -5.78
C TRP A 185 -2.44 19.34 -5.83
N ALA A 186 -1.55 19.85 -4.97
CA ALA A 186 -1.35 21.29 -4.80
C ALA A 186 -0.11 21.84 -5.53
N LYS A 187 0.85 20.93 -5.88
CA LYS A 187 2.13 21.35 -6.43
C LYS A 187 2.00 21.65 -7.92
N GLU A 188 2.58 22.76 -8.35
CA GLU A 188 2.79 23.10 -9.76
C GLU A 188 3.97 22.30 -10.33
N ASP A 189 4.02 22.17 -11.66
CA ASP A 189 5.08 21.47 -12.39
C ASP A 189 6.43 22.18 -12.25
#